data_ac055bf80ab9708d4ab92ae16a394e78
#
_entry.id   ac055bf80ab9708d4ab92ae16a394e78
#
_cell.length_a   1.000
_cell.length_b   1.000
_cell.length_c   1.000
_cell.angle_alpha   90.00
_cell.angle_beta   90.00
_cell.angle_gamma   90.00
#
_symmetry.space_group_name_H-M   'P 1'
#
loop_
_entity.id
_entity.type
_entity.pdbx_description
1 polymer ?
#
loop_
_entity_poly.entity_id
_entity_poly.type
_entity_poly.pdbx_seq_one_letter_code
_entity_poly.pdbx_strand_id
1 'polypeptide(L)'
;MKKLIALILALTCLLSGMAALGEDGLHASLQPVVDSPEWVTRLPAAQEAEQLFVIAAMAMDRTTASISMHRKDADGSWKQILSTPGFVGKNGLCLDADHVEGCGQTPVGVYHFNKAFGIAADPGCAIPYIQVDDDIYWSGDPDYRYNEMVNIKDCPELAMDDSEHIVDYEYQYQYCLNISFNEECTPGRGSAIFLHCFGPSKPYTGGCVALPENIMKLVMQNVREDCVVVIDTLENLNGTL
;
A
#
# COMPACT_ATOMS: atom_id res chain seq x y z
N MET A 1 -55.50 12.40 41.00
CA MET A 1 -54.51 11.35 40.66
C MET A 1 -54.05 11.56 39.24
N LYS A 2 -52.95 12.27 39.08
CA LYS A 2 -52.39 12.61 37.77
C LYS A 2 -51.31 11.59 37.40
N LYS A 3 -51.54 10.80 36.37
CA LYS A 3 -50.54 9.87 35.83
C LYS A 3 -49.58 10.66 34.96
N LEU A 4 -48.33 10.66 35.39
CA LEU A 4 -47.19 11.21 34.63
C LEU A 4 -46.79 10.17 33.58
N ILE A 5 -47.03 10.46 32.33
CA ILE A 5 -46.54 9.65 31.18
C ILE A 5 -45.17 10.18 30.86
N ALA A 6 -44.14 9.42 31.18
CA ALA A 6 -42.77 9.68 30.74
C ALA A 6 -42.66 9.29 29.27
N LEU A 7 -42.50 10.28 28.39
CA LEU A 7 -42.19 10.10 26.97
C LEU A 7 -40.70 9.81 26.86
N ILE A 8 -40.35 8.54 26.65
CA ILE A 8 -38.99 8.15 26.29
C ILE A 8 -38.81 8.44 24.81
N LEU A 9 -38.16 9.56 24.49
CA LEU A 9 -37.66 9.82 23.15
C LEU A 9 -36.49 8.84 22.89
N ALA A 10 -36.74 7.81 22.11
CA ALA A 10 -35.69 7.03 21.52
C ALA A 10 -35.02 7.87 20.41
N LEU A 11 -33.89 8.49 20.76
CA LEU A 11 -33.01 9.14 19.81
C LEU A 11 -32.27 8.03 19.02
N THR A 12 -32.83 7.61 17.90
CA THR A 12 -32.14 6.79 16.93
C THR A 12 -31.08 7.65 16.27
N CYS A 13 -29.86 7.62 16.80
CA CYS A 13 -28.70 8.10 16.09
C CYS A 13 -28.51 7.25 14.82
N LEU A 14 -28.87 7.80 13.68
CA LEU A 14 -28.33 7.39 12.40
C LEU A 14 -26.82 7.64 12.47
N LEU A 15 -26.06 6.61 12.82
CA LEU A 15 -24.63 6.54 12.64
C LEU A 15 -24.38 6.41 11.13
N SER A 16 -24.34 7.55 10.45
CA SER A 16 -23.56 7.67 9.21
C SER A 16 -22.14 7.29 9.59
N GLY A 17 -21.62 6.24 8.95
CA GLY A 17 -20.29 5.68 9.27
C GLY A 17 -19.16 6.62 8.89
N MET A 18 -18.97 7.68 9.69
CA MET A 18 -17.67 8.30 9.81
C MET A 18 -16.86 7.39 10.70
N ALA A 19 -15.83 6.76 10.16
CA ALA A 19 -14.83 6.08 10.96
C ALA A 19 -14.32 7.08 12.00
N ALA A 20 -14.60 6.83 13.27
CA ALA A 20 -14.10 7.67 14.35
C ALA A 20 -12.58 7.52 14.37
N LEU A 21 -11.87 8.65 14.26
CA LEU A 21 -10.45 8.69 14.61
C LEU A 21 -10.33 8.35 16.09
N GLY A 22 -9.39 7.47 16.44
CA GLY A 22 -9.01 7.23 17.82
C GLY A 22 -8.45 8.51 18.46
N GLU A 23 -8.29 8.51 19.78
CA GLU A 23 -7.71 9.66 20.53
C GLU A 23 -6.30 10.05 20.01
N ASP A 24 -5.61 9.11 19.34
CA ASP A 24 -4.31 9.26 18.68
C ASP A 24 -4.40 9.75 17.22
N GLY A 25 -5.59 10.02 16.70
CA GLY A 25 -5.82 10.48 15.33
C GLY A 25 -5.73 9.39 14.27
N LEU A 26 -5.68 8.09 14.66
CA LEU A 26 -5.70 6.95 13.74
C LEU A 26 -7.13 6.49 13.45
N HIS A 27 -7.36 6.01 12.24
CA HIS A 27 -8.57 5.25 11.94
C HIS A 27 -8.57 3.94 12.73
N ALA A 28 -9.77 3.44 13.08
CA ALA A 28 -9.92 2.21 13.88
C ALA A 28 -9.06 1.08 13.28
N SER A 29 -8.09 0.62 14.04
CA SER A 29 -7.22 -0.48 13.67
C SER A 29 -7.81 -1.82 14.11
N LEU A 30 -7.55 -2.88 13.32
CA LEU A 30 -7.84 -4.26 13.73
C LEU A 30 -6.85 -4.78 14.78
N GLN A 31 -5.79 -4.05 15.05
CA GLN A 31 -4.72 -4.41 15.96
C GLN A 31 -4.48 -3.28 16.97
N PRO A 32 -4.09 -3.59 18.19
CA PRO A 32 -3.66 -2.56 19.13
C PRO A 32 -2.37 -1.90 18.66
N VAL A 33 -2.28 -0.59 18.85
CA VAL A 33 -1.02 0.16 18.63
C VAL A 33 -0.03 -0.24 19.72
N VAL A 34 1.19 -0.59 19.32
CA VAL A 34 2.27 -1.02 20.21
C VAL A 34 3.56 -0.25 19.88
N ASP A 35 4.55 -0.33 20.76
CA ASP A 35 5.86 0.21 20.45
C ASP A 35 6.46 -0.50 19.23
N SER A 36 7.09 0.26 18.34
CA SER A 36 7.79 -0.32 17.19
C SER A 36 8.99 -1.17 17.67
N PRO A 37 9.26 -2.31 17.01
CA PRO A 37 10.47 -3.08 17.29
C PRO A 37 11.72 -2.20 17.16
N GLU A 38 12.72 -2.43 18.02
CA GLU A 38 13.93 -1.62 18.07
C GLU A 38 14.71 -1.59 16.74
N TRP A 39 14.68 -2.70 15.99
CA TRP A 39 15.33 -2.76 14.68
C TRP A 39 14.69 -1.79 13.66
N VAL A 40 13.38 -1.56 13.73
CA VAL A 40 12.69 -0.56 12.88
C VAL A 40 13.16 0.85 13.22
N THR A 41 13.25 1.18 14.50
CA THR A 41 13.68 2.52 14.95
C THR A 41 15.14 2.83 14.62
N ARG A 42 15.93 1.80 14.32
CA ARG A 42 17.34 1.91 13.90
C ARG A 42 17.55 1.97 12.40
N LEU A 43 16.51 1.79 11.60
CA LEU A 43 16.64 1.94 10.15
C LEU A 43 17.13 3.34 9.79
N PRO A 44 18.03 3.49 8.82
CA PRO A 44 18.46 4.82 8.36
C PRO A 44 17.27 5.72 8.01
N ALA A 45 16.24 5.17 7.35
CA ALA A 45 15.01 5.88 7.01
C ALA A 45 14.25 6.42 8.24
N ALA A 46 14.32 5.77 9.40
CA ALA A 46 13.65 6.20 10.62
C ALA A 46 14.23 7.51 11.21
N GLN A 47 15.42 7.92 10.79
CA GLN A 47 16.07 9.14 11.29
C GLN A 47 15.38 10.40 10.76
N GLU A 48 14.86 10.36 9.54
CA GLU A 48 14.28 11.51 8.84
C GLU A 48 12.77 11.39 8.64
N ALA A 49 12.24 10.15 8.61
CA ALA A 49 10.82 9.88 8.39
C ALA A 49 9.96 10.15 9.63
N GLU A 50 8.70 10.49 9.38
CA GLU A 50 7.63 10.56 10.39
C GLU A 50 6.68 9.36 10.30
N GLN A 51 6.70 8.65 9.15
CA GLN A 51 5.96 7.42 8.93
C GLN A 51 6.77 6.44 8.09
N LEU A 52 6.75 5.16 8.45
CA LEU A 52 7.42 4.08 7.73
C LEU A 52 6.43 2.99 7.35
N PHE A 53 6.57 2.47 6.14
CA PHE A 53 5.95 1.24 5.69
C PHE A 53 7.06 0.24 5.36
N VAL A 54 7.17 -0.82 6.15
CA VAL A 54 8.30 -1.76 6.08
C VAL A 54 7.83 -3.09 5.52
N ILE A 55 8.46 -3.53 4.43
CA ILE A 55 8.27 -4.83 3.79
C ILE A 55 9.54 -5.65 4.04
N ALA A 56 9.51 -6.53 5.03
CA ALA A 56 10.61 -7.39 5.44
C ALA A 56 10.39 -8.80 4.89
N ALA A 57 10.93 -9.10 3.71
CA ALA A 57 10.83 -10.43 3.11
C ALA A 57 11.62 -11.47 3.91
N MET A 58 11.16 -12.72 3.93
CA MET A 58 11.81 -13.80 4.70
C MET A 58 13.20 -14.15 4.18
N ALA A 59 13.45 -14.00 2.88
CA ALA A 59 14.74 -14.11 2.21
C ALA A 59 14.62 -13.58 0.78
N MET A 60 15.76 -13.42 0.07
CA MET A 60 15.79 -12.92 -1.31
C MET A 60 15.00 -13.81 -2.29
N ASP A 61 14.95 -15.12 -2.05
CA ASP A 61 14.27 -16.12 -2.89
C ASP A 61 12.88 -16.54 -2.38
N ARG A 62 12.30 -15.79 -1.41
CA ARG A 62 11.01 -16.10 -0.81
C ARG A 62 9.94 -15.12 -1.25
N THR A 63 8.72 -15.64 -1.36
CA THR A 63 7.54 -14.86 -1.76
C THR A 63 6.78 -14.26 -0.58
N THR A 64 7.16 -14.61 0.64
CA THR A 64 6.49 -14.18 1.88
C THR A 64 7.26 -13.05 2.56
N ALA A 65 6.53 -12.11 3.11
CA ALA A 65 7.08 -10.99 3.88
C ALA A 65 6.28 -10.72 5.16
N SER A 66 6.93 -10.16 6.15
CA SER A 66 6.29 -9.43 7.25
C SER A 66 6.15 -7.97 6.82
N ILE A 67 4.94 -7.46 6.85
CA ILE A 67 4.65 -6.08 6.43
C ILE A 67 4.13 -5.32 7.65
N SER A 68 4.67 -4.13 7.90
CA SER A 68 4.27 -3.31 9.03
C SER A 68 4.28 -1.83 8.70
N MET A 69 3.43 -1.09 9.39
CA MET A 69 3.31 0.36 9.29
C MET A 69 3.59 1.00 10.64
N HIS A 70 4.42 2.02 10.64
CA HIS A 70 4.91 2.67 11.85
C HIS A 70 4.75 4.19 11.73
N ARG A 71 4.47 4.84 12.87
CA ARG A 71 4.36 6.29 12.97
C ARG A 71 5.22 6.78 14.13
N LYS A 72 5.88 7.92 13.93
CA LYS A 72 6.55 8.64 15.00
C LYS A 72 5.55 9.52 15.73
N ASP A 73 5.47 9.41 17.04
CA ASP A 73 4.65 10.26 17.89
C ASP A 73 5.36 11.59 18.20
N ALA A 74 4.65 12.57 18.74
CA ALA A 74 5.17 13.90 19.02
C ALA A 74 6.33 13.93 20.04
N ASP A 75 6.47 12.89 20.85
CA ASP A 75 7.60 12.70 21.79
C ASP A 75 8.82 12.04 21.14
N GLY A 76 8.73 11.71 19.84
CA GLY A 76 9.78 11.04 19.07
C GLY A 76 9.75 9.51 19.17
N SER A 77 8.85 8.94 19.96
CA SER A 77 8.69 7.47 20.03
C SER A 77 8.04 6.91 18.77
N TRP A 78 8.49 5.71 18.34
CA TRP A 78 7.91 5.03 17.19
C TRP A 78 6.86 4.02 17.63
N LYS A 79 5.69 4.07 16.98
CA LYS A 79 4.57 3.16 17.22
C LYS A 79 4.26 2.34 15.97
N GLN A 80 4.11 1.03 16.16
CA GLN A 80 3.59 0.14 15.14
C GLN A 80 2.07 0.21 15.15
N ILE A 81 1.49 0.67 14.06
CA ILE A 81 0.03 0.86 13.92
C ILE A 81 -0.65 -0.30 13.24
N LEU A 82 0.09 -1.08 12.46
CA LEU A 82 -0.36 -2.38 11.95
C LEU A 82 0.82 -3.30 11.64
N SER A 83 0.54 -4.62 11.61
CA SER A 83 1.45 -5.64 11.11
C SER A 83 0.63 -6.77 10.49
N THR A 84 1.09 -7.32 9.38
CA THR A 84 0.41 -8.40 8.66
C THR A 84 1.43 -9.23 7.87
N PRO A 85 1.21 -10.53 7.66
CA PRO A 85 1.89 -11.24 6.61
C PRO A 85 1.45 -10.72 5.23
N GLY A 86 2.36 -10.79 4.27
CA GLY A 86 2.10 -10.40 2.90
C GLY A 86 2.94 -11.20 1.90
N PHE A 87 2.78 -10.87 0.63
CA PHE A 87 3.49 -11.51 -0.46
C PHE A 87 4.25 -10.49 -1.29
N VAL A 88 5.39 -10.92 -1.83
CA VAL A 88 6.23 -10.22 -2.80
C VAL A 88 6.29 -10.99 -4.12
N GLY A 89 7.17 -10.60 -5.01
CA GLY A 89 7.32 -11.19 -6.34
C GLY A 89 7.46 -12.72 -6.33
N LYS A 90 6.96 -13.39 -7.37
CA LYS A 90 7.01 -14.85 -7.54
C LYS A 90 8.45 -15.41 -7.54
N ASN A 91 9.42 -14.57 -7.87
CA ASN A 91 10.85 -14.88 -7.85
C ASN A 91 11.57 -14.17 -6.66
N GLY A 92 10.83 -13.76 -5.62
CA GLY A 92 11.35 -13.09 -4.44
C GLY A 92 11.71 -11.62 -4.66
N LEU A 93 12.85 -11.20 -4.14
CA LEU A 93 13.39 -9.84 -4.28
C LEU A 93 14.58 -9.81 -5.24
N CYS A 94 14.92 -8.62 -5.73
CA CYS A 94 16.21 -8.34 -6.39
C CYS A 94 16.73 -6.98 -5.95
N LEU A 95 18.01 -6.72 -6.16
CA LEU A 95 18.54 -5.38 -5.99
C LEU A 95 17.88 -4.42 -6.98
N ASP A 96 17.65 -3.18 -6.57
CA ASP A 96 17.02 -2.17 -7.42
C ASP A 96 17.72 -2.01 -8.77
N ALA A 97 19.06 -2.01 -8.76
CA ALA A 97 19.88 -1.88 -9.98
C ALA A 97 19.77 -3.08 -10.95
N ASP A 98 19.37 -4.26 -10.45
CA ASP A 98 19.27 -5.50 -11.21
C ASP A 98 17.85 -5.81 -11.70
N HIS A 99 16.88 -4.96 -11.30
CA HIS A 99 15.48 -5.16 -11.66
C HIS A 99 15.27 -4.87 -13.15
N VAL A 100 14.53 -5.76 -13.82
CA VAL A 100 14.12 -5.60 -15.22
C VAL A 100 12.63 -5.93 -15.37
N GLU A 101 12.02 -5.38 -16.41
CA GLU A 101 10.61 -5.65 -16.73
C GLU A 101 10.34 -7.15 -16.83
N GLY A 102 9.25 -7.60 -16.20
CA GLY A 102 8.82 -9.00 -16.24
C GLY A 102 9.68 -9.98 -15.42
N CYS A 103 10.69 -9.54 -14.67
CA CYS A 103 11.54 -10.41 -13.85
C CYS A 103 10.77 -11.15 -12.75
N GLY A 104 9.60 -10.64 -12.35
CA GLY A 104 8.76 -11.25 -11.31
C GLY A 104 9.35 -11.13 -9.91
N GLN A 105 10.21 -10.16 -9.68
CA GLN A 105 10.85 -9.86 -8.40
C GLN A 105 10.41 -8.49 -7.89
N THR A 106 10.38 -8.32 -6.57
CA THR A 106 10.13 -7.02 -5.94
C THR A 106 11.47 -6.32 -5.70
N PRO A 107 11.63 -5.06 -6.10
CA PRO A 107 12.90 -4.34 -5.93
C PRO A 107 13.18 -4.00 -4.47
N VAL A 108 14.40 -4.27 -4.01
CA VAL A 108 14.93 -3.84 -2.72
C VAL A 108 15.27 -2.36 -2.78
N GLY A 109 14.88 -1.59 -1.78
CA GLY A 109 15.21 -0.16 -1.74
C GLY A 109 14.42 0.64 -0.72
N VAL A 110 14.58 1.95 -0.82
CA VAL A 110 13.83 2.95 -0.04
C VAL A 110 13.04 3.81 -1.03
N TYR A 111 11.73 3.81 -0.88
CA TYR A 111 10.77 4.42 -1.78
C TYR A 111 9.77 5.27 -1.03
N HIS A 112 8.77 5.78 -1.72
CA HIS A 112 7.57 6.41 -1.15
C HIS A 112 6.33 5.99 -1.95
N PHE A 113 5.16 6.34 -1.44
CA PHE A 113 3.91 6.20 -2.20
C PHE A 113 3.62 7.51 -2.92
N ASN A 114 3.54 7.48 -4.24
CA ASN A 114 3.34 8.69 -5.05
C ASN A 114 1.98 8.76 -5.74
N LYS A 115 1.16 7.70 -5.65
CA LYS A 115 -0.18 7.65 -6.23
C LYS A 115 -1.05 6.64 -5.50
N ALA A 116 -2.30 7.03 -5.20
CA ALA A 116 -3.33 6.16 -4.64
C ALA A 116 -4.46 5.97 -5.66
N PHE A 117 -4.88 4.73 -5.88
CA PHE A 117 -5.94 4.41 -6.84
C PHE A 117 -6.61 3.08 -6.51
N GLY A 118 -7.69 2.76 -7.22
CA GLY A 118 -8.33 1.45 -7.15
C GLY A 118 -9.71 1.41 -7.79
N ILE A 119 -10.24 0.21 -7.91
CA ILE A 119 -11.58 -0.06 -8.47
C ILE A 119 -12.65 0.38 -7.47
N ALA A 120 -12.42 0.11 -6.17
CA ALA A 120 -13.34 0.52 -5.12
C ALA A 120 -13.36 2.04 -4.93
N ALA A 121 -14.41 2.53 -4.30
CA ALA A 121 -14.50 3.94 -3.91
C ALA A 121 -13.41 4.30 -2.88
N ASP A 122 -13.01 5.58 -2.86
CA ASP A 122 -12.03 6.10 -1.90
C ASP A 122 -12.38 5.69 -0.47
N PRO A 123 -11.48 4.96 0.23
CA PRO A 123 -11.70 4.54 1.61
C PRO A 123 -11.45 5.65 2.63
N GLY A 124 -11.13 6.85 2.20
CA GLY A 124 -10.67 7.97 3.03
C GLY A 124 -9.13 8.07 3.04
N CYS A 125 -8.49 7.91 1.89
CA CYS A 125 -7.03 8.02 1.74
C CYS A 125 -6.58 9.48 1.89
N ALA A 126 -5.47 9.71 2.60
CA ALA A 126 -4.87 11.04 2.70
C ALA A 126 -4.11 11.42 1.42
N ILE A 127 -3.57 10.44 0.70
CA ILE A 127 -3.01 10.65 -0.64
C ILE A 127 -4.17 10.82 -1.63
N PRO A 128 -4.15 11.81 -2.54
CA PRO A 128 -5.20 12.00 -3.53
C PRO A 128 -5.54 10.70 -4.28
N TYR A 129 -6.79 10.26 -4.17
CA TYR A 129 -7.23 8.96 -4.67
C TYR A 129 -7.88 9.06 -6.04
N ILE A 130 -7.55 8.13 -6.92
CA ILE A 130 -8.15 7.99 -8.25
C ILE A 130 -8.99 6.71 -8.25
N GLN A 131 -10.33 6.85 -8.25
CA GLN A 131 -11.18 5.72 -8.56
C GLN A 131 -11.09 5.45 -10.06
N VAL A 132 -10.63 4.25 -10.43
CA VAL A 132 -10.41 3.88 -11.83
C VAL A 132 -11.68 3.38 -12.50
N ASP A 133 -11.73 3.53 -13.81
CA ASP A 133 -12.77 3.02 -14.71
C ASP A 133 -12.14 2.24 -15.87
N ASP A 134 -12.97 1.80 -16.82
CA ASP A 134 -12.55 0.99 -17.98
C ASP A 134 -11.57 1.70 -18.93
N ASP A 135 -11.35 2.99 -18.78
CA ASP A 135 -10.45 3.76 -19.62
C ASP A 135 -9.04 3.89 -19.05
N ILE A 136 -8.81 3.39 -17.81
CA ILE A 136 -7.54 3.60 -17.10
C ILE A 136 -6.61 2.39 -17.23
N TYR A 137 -5.41 2.67 -17.69
CA TYR A 137 -4.30 1.72 -17.85
C TYR A 137 -3.06 2.19 -17.08
N TRP A 138 -2.21 1.24 -16.70
CA TRP A 138 -0.83 1.51 -16.33
C TRP A 138 0.07 1.09 -17.47
N SER A 139 0.76 2.05 -18.10
CA SER A 139 1.55 1.78 -19.28
C SER A 139 2.80 0.94 -18.97
N GLY A 140 2.92 -0.20 -19.63
CA GLY A 140 4.14 -0.99 -19.77
C GLY A 140 4.75 -0.82 -21.17
N ASP A 141 4.16 0.05 -22.02
CA ASP A 141 4.63 0.34 -23.37
C ASP A 141 6.00 1.05 -23.34
N PRO A 142 7.07 0.41 -23.83
CA PRO A 142 8.42 0.98 -23.76
C PRO A 142 8.60 2.23 -24.62
N ASP A 143 7.72 2.44 -25.60
CA ASP A 143 7.80 3.54 -26.56
C ASP A 143 6.83 4.69 -26.20
N TYR A 144 5.89 4.44 -25.23
CA TYR A 144 4.87 5.43 -24.92
C TYR A 144 4.47 5.45 -23.44
N ARG A 145 4.83 6.53 -22.74
CA ARG A 145 4.42 6.80 -21.34
C ARG A 145 4.68 5.64 -20.38
N TYR A 146 5.79 4.95 -20.57
CA TYR A 146 6.19 3.81 -19.75
C TYR A 146 6.15 4.13 -18.25
N ASN A 147 5.61 3.20 -17.46
CA ASN A 147 5.44 3.28 -16.01
C ASN A 147 4.56 4.47 -15.54
N GLU A 148 3.61 4.89 -16.36
CA GLU A 148 2.64 5.93 -16.00
C GLU A 148 1.21 5.40 -16.04
N MET A 149 0.34 5.96 -15.19
CA MET A 149 -1.11 5.79 -15.31
C MET A 149 -1.62 6.69 -16.43
N VAL A 150 -2.38 6.13 -17.35
CA VAL A 150 -2.93 6.84 -18.52
C VAL A 150 -4.42 6.57 -18.70
N ASN A 151 -5.13 7.53 -19.30
CA ASN A 151 -6.47 7.32 -19.82
C ASN A 151 -6.36 7.04 -21.32
N ILE A 152 -6.88 5.89 -21.79
CA ILE A 152 -6.77 5.46 -23.19
C ILE A 152 -7.43 6.44 -24.17
N LYS A 153 -8.44 7.20 -23.73
CA LYS A 153 -9.09 8.24 -24.55
C LYS A 153 -8.16 9.39 -24.88
N ASP A 154 -7.22 9.70 -23.98
CA ASP A 154 -6.22 10.75 -24.14
C ASP A 154 -4.92 10.21 -24.77
N CYS A 155 -4.76 8.88 -24.77
CA CYS A 155 -3.55 8.17 -25.18
C CYS A 155 -3.87 7.04 -26.17
N PRO A 156 -4.44 7.36 -27.35
CA PRO A 156 -4.88 6.34 -28.32
C PRO A 156 -3.72 5.53 -28.97
N GLU A 157 -2.49 5.99 -28.83
CA GLU A 157 -1.29 5.31 -29.33
C GLU A 157 -0.76 4.22 -28.38
N LEU A 158 -1.31 4.12 -27.17
CA LEU A 158 -0.86 3.16 -26.16
C LEU A 158 -0.91 1.73 -26.66
N ALA A 159 0.19 0.99 -26.52
CA ALA A 159 0.21 -0.46 -26.71
C ALA A 159 -0.49 -1.14 -25.52
N MET A 160 -1.81 -1.36 -25.64
CA MET A 160 -2.63 -1.95 -24.56
C MET A 160 -2.17 -3.37 -24.18
N ASP A 161 -1.65 -4.14 -25.13
CA ASP A 161 -1.16 -5.50 -24.87
C ASP A 161 0.10 -5.53 -23.97
N ASP A 162 0.86 -4.42 -23.94
CA ASP A 162 2.05 -4.24 -23.10
C ASP A 162 1.71 -3.50 -21.79
N SER A 163 0.43 -3.17 -21.57
CA SER A 163 -0.02 -2.34 -20.46
C SER A 163 -1.01 -3.08 -19.55
N GLU A 164 -1.09 -2.70 -18.28
CA GLU A 164 -2.06 -3.25 -17.36
C GLU A 164 -3.39 -2.47 -17.47
N HIS A 165 -4.46 -3.12 -17.95
CA HIS A 165 -5.82 -2.63 -17.81
C HIS A 165 -6.26 -2.81 -16.35
N ILE A 166 -6.31 -1.72 -15.59
CA ILE A 166 -6.40 -1.79 -14.12
C ILE A 166 -7.65 -2.55 -13.65
N VAL A 167 -8.79 -2.37 -14.31
CA VAL A 167 -10.05 -3.00 -13.90
C VAL A 167 -10.09 -4.51 -14.12
N ASP A 168 -9.18 -5.08 -14.93
CA ASP A 168 -9.10 -6.54 -15.16
C ASP A 168 -8.56 -7.29 -13.93
N TYR A 169 -7.93 -6.59 -13.00
CA TYR A 169 -7.41 -7.13 -11.73
C TYR A 169 -8.44 -6.97 -10.60
N GLU A 170 -9.66 -7.44 -10.81
CA GLU A 170 -10.84 -7.25 -9.96
C GLU A 170 -10.58 -7.46 -8.47
N TYR A 171 -9.78 -8.47 -8.09
CA TYR A 171 -9.49 -8.77 -6.68
C TYR A 171 -8.28 -7.99 -6.16
N GLN A 172 -7.24 -7.87 -6.99
CA GLN A 172 -5.96 -7.32 -6.58
C GLN A 172 -6.02 -5.79 -6.46
N TYR A 173 -6.69 -5.14 -7.40
CA TYR A 173 -6.64 -3.68 -7.52
C TYR A 173 -7.89 -2.98 -6.98
N GLN A 174 -8.56 -3.60 -5.99
CA GLN A 174 -9.60 -2.89 -5.22
C GLN A 174 -9.05 -1.64 -4.58
N TYR A 175 -7.84 -1.71 -4.01
CA TYR A 175 -7.08 -0.60 -3.44
C TYR A 175 -5.60 -0.76 -3.80
N CYS A 176 -4.97 0.30 -4.28
CA CYS A 176 -3.57 0.31 -4.69
C CYS A 176 -2.85 1.57 -4.26
N LEU A 177 -1.58 1.41 -3.90
CA LEU A 177 -0.61 2.49 -3.75
C LEU A 177 0.57 2.20 -4.67
N ASN A 178 0.90 3.14 -5.56
CA ASN A 178 2.10 3.01 -6.38
C ASN A 178 3.34 3.27 -5.52
N ILE A 179 4.28 2.32 -5.54
CA ILE A 179 5.61 2.45 -4.94
C ILE A 179 6.51 3.15 -5.97
N SER A 180 7.25 4.18 -5.56
CA SER A 180 8.03 5.08 -6.45
C SER A 180 9.26 4.42 -7.10
N PHE A 181 9.18 3.11 -7.35
CA PHE A 181 10.21 2.41 -8.12
C PHE A 181 10.20 2.89 -9.58
N ASN A 182 11.41 3.09 -10.16
CA ASN A 182 11.58 3.56 -11.53
C ASN A 182 10.75 4.82 -11.85
N GLU A 183 10.78 5.80 -10.96
CA GLU A 183 10.01 7.04 -11.09
C GLU A 183 10.46 7.88 -12.30
N GLU A 184 11.70 7.67 -12.78
CA GLU A 184 12.20 8.26 -14.01
C GLU A 184 11.59 7.62 -15.27
N CYS A 185 10.73 6.60 -15.11
CA CYS A 185 10.04 5.94 -16.22
C CYS A 185 10.98 5.38 -17.29
N THR A 186 12.15 4.84 -16.87
CA THR A 186 13.14 4.25 -17.77
C THR A 186 12.61 2.94 -18.36
N PRO A 187 12.39 2.84 -19.69
CA PRO A 187 11.86 1.64 -20.33
C PRO A 187 12.71 0.40 -20.07
N GLY A 188 12.03 -0.73 -19.79
CA GLY A 188 12.67 -2.02 -19.56
C GLY A 188 13.24 -2.20 -18.14
N ARG A 189 13.32 -1.17 -17.31
CA ARG A 189 13.78 -1.26 -15.94
C ARG A 189 12.72 -1.88 -15.02
N GLY A 190 11.47 -1.85 -15.42
CA GLY A 190 10.32 -2.36 -14.69
C GLY A 190 9.26 -1.30 -14.47
N SER A 191 8.01 -1.72 -14.50
CA SER A 191 6.82 -0.88 -14.33
C SER A 191 5.86 -1.49 -13.32
N ALA A 192 4.83 -0.73 -12.90
CA ALA A 192 3.70 -1.22 -12.13
C ALA A 192 4.09 -1.94 -10.81
N ILE A 193 4.99 -1.37 -10.02
CA ILE A 193 5.31 -1.90 -8.69
C ILE A 193 4.36 -1.26 -7.65
N PHE A 194 3.33 -2.00 -7.29
CA PHE A 194 2.26 -1.53 -6.40
C PHE A 194 2.25 -2.25 -5.06
N LEU A 195 1.71 -1.60 -4.04
CA LEU A 195 1.09 -2.24 -2.89
C LEU A 195 -0.40 -2.43 -3.20
N HIS A 196 -0.92 -3.66 -3.13
CA HIS A 196 -2.29 -3.98 -3.52
C HIS A 196 -2.91 -5.10 -2.67
N CYS A 197 -4.16 -5.47 -2.95
CA CYS A 197 -4.87 -6.52 -2.23
C CYS A 197 -4.44 -7.93 -2.67
N PHE A 198 -4.64 -8.94 -1.81
CA PHE A 198 -4.45 -10.34 -2.21
C PHE A 198 -5.36 -10.72 -3.38
N GLY A 199 -4.82 -11.48 -4.32
CA GLY A 199 -5.61 -12.22 -5.28
C GLY A 199 -6.09 -13.58 -4.71
N PRO A 200 -7.10 -14.20 -5.33
CA PRO A 200 -7.78 -15.37 -4.76
C PRO A 200 -6.96 -16.66 -4.77
N SER A 201 -5.89 -16.78 -5.51
CA SER A 201 -5.31 -18.07 -5.84
C SER A 201 -3.78 -18.19 -5.78
N LYS A 202 -3.04 -17.09 -5.60
CA LYS A 202 -1.57 -17.14 -5.70
C LYS A 202 -0.91 -16.49 -4.47
N PRO A 203 -0.01 -17.21 -3.78
CA PRO A 203 0.74 -16.67 -2.64
C PRO A 203 2.00 -15.92 -3.11
N TYR A 204 1.87 -15.10 -4.15
CA TYR A 204 2.93 -14.28 -4.75
C TYR A 204 2.33 -13.26 -5.72
N THR A 205 3.16 -12.29 -6.15
CA THR A 205 2.81 -11.26 -7.12
C THR A 205 3.68 -11.35 -8.39
N GLY A 206 3.45 -10.46 -9.34
CA GLY A 206 4.33 -10.28 -10.51
C GLY A 206 5.61 -9.49 -10.22
N GLY A 207 5.71 -8.86 -9.06
CA GLY A 207 6.76 -7.94 -8.62
C GLY A 207 6.25 -6.95 -7.58
N CYS A 208 4.95 -6.76 -7.52
CA CYS A 208 4.25 -5.95 -6.52
C CYS A 208 4.40 -6.49 -5.10
N VAL A 209 3.82 -5.78 -4.15
CA VAL A 209 3.62 -6.22 -2.76
C VAL A 209 2.12 -6.38 -2.52
N ALA A 210 1.70 -7.50 -1.93
CA ALA A 210 0.30 -7.78 -1.67
C ALA A 210 0.01 -8.10 -0.20
N LEU A 211 -1.16 -7.65 0.28
CA LEU A 211 -1.64 -7.88 1.63
C LEU A 211 -3.18 -8.06 1.66
N PRO A 212 -3.79 -8.50 2.78
CA PRO A 212 -5.24 -8.67 2.86
C PRO A 212 -5.98 -7.37 2.58
N GLU A 213 -7.10 -7.42 1.85
CA GLU A 213 -7.89 -6.25 1.44
C GLU A 213 -8.32 -5.37 2.62
N ASN A 214 -8.79 -6.00 3.71
CA ASN A 214 -9.18 -5.26 4.91
C ASN A 214 -8.02 -4.52 5.56
N ILE A 215 -6.80 -5.04 5.46
CA ILE A 215 -5.58 -4.36 5.92
C ILE A 215 -5.17 -3.29 4.92
N MET A 216 -5.25 -3.57 3.60
CA MET A 216 -4.98 -2.55 2.57
C MET A 216 -5.85 -1.31 2.76
N LYS A 217 -7.13 -1.50 3.05
CA LYS A 217 -8.04 -0.39 3.38
C LYS A 217 -7.55 0.43 4.59
N LEU A 218 -7.10 -0.24 5.66
CA LEU A 218 -6.53 0.45 6.83
C LEU A 218 -5.22 1.18 6.48
N VAL A 219 -4.37 0.60 5.64
CA VAL A 219 -3.17 1.28 5.13
C VAL A 219 -3.57 2.56 4.41
N MET A 220 -4.51 2.49 3.45
CA MET A 220 -5.01 3.67 2.72
C MET A 220 -5.50 4.79 3.65
N GLN A 221 -6.24 4.41 4.71
CA GLN A 221 -6.81 5.34 5.68
C GLN A 221 -5.78 5.99 6.62
N ASN A 222 -4.61 5.39 6.77
CA ASN A 222 -3.58 5.84 7.72
C ASN A 222 -2.28 6.27 7.04
N VAL A 223 -2.10 5.99 5.74
CA VAL A 223 -0.90 6.41 5.01
C VAL A 223 -0.85 7.92 4.86
N ARG A 224 0.35 8.49 4.98
CA ARG A 224 0.61 9.92 4.77
C ARG A 224 1.39 10.11 3.47
N GLU A 225 1.34 11.30 2.91
CA GLU A 225 2.09 11.67 1.69
C GLU A 225 3.62 11.54 1.89
N ASP A 226 4.09 11.71 3.12
CA ASP A 226 5.50 11.63 3.51
C ASP A 226 5.92 10.22 4.00
N CYS A 227 5.08 9.21 3.79
CA CYS A 227 5.38 7.84 4.21
C CYS A 227 6.56 7.26 3.42
N VAL A 228 7.61 6.87 4.13
CA VAL A 228 8.77 6.20 3.53
C VAL A 228 8.54 4.69 3.50
N VAL A 229 8.75 4.08 2.33
CA VAL A 229 8.62 2.64 2.08
C VAL A 229 9.99 1.99 2.08
N VAL A 230 10.19 0.99 2.93
CA VAL A 230 11.46 0.24 3.01
C VAL A 230 11.20 -1.21 2.60
N ILE A 231 11.90 -1.70 1.60
CA ILE A 231 11.81 -3.08 1.09
C ILE A 231 13.18 -3.73 1.18
N ASP A 232 13.31 -4.78 1.96
CA ASP A 232 14.50 -5.62 2.01
C ASP A 232 14.16 -6.96 2.70
N THR A 233 15.15 -7.82 2.86
CA THR A 233 15.00 -9.03 3.67
C THR A 233 15.01 -8.69 5.16
N LEU A 234 14.33 -9.52 5.95
CA LEU A 234 14.34 -9.39 7.41
C LEU A 234 15.77 -9.42 7.98
N GLU A 235 16.63 -10.25 7.38
CA GLU A 235 18.06 -10.39 7.74
C GLU A 235 18.82 -9.07 7.50
N ASN A 236 18.71 -8.48 6.30
CA ASN A 236 19.42 -7.23 5.95
C ASN A 236 18.94 -6.04 6.78
N LEU A 237 17.67 -6.05 7.19
CA LEU A 237 17.09 -5.04 8.08
C LEU A 237 17.49 -5.27 9.54
N ASN A 238 18.25 -6.32 9.86
CA ASN A 238 18.54 -6.78 11.22
C ASN A 238 17.27 -7.01 12.04
N GLY A 239 16.20 -7.43 11.36
CA GLY A 239 14.88 -7.60 11.92
C GLY A 239 14.69 -8.95 12.62
N THR A 240 13.70 -8.97 13.51
CA THR A 240 13.18 -10.18 14.16
C THR A 240 11.66 -10.15 14.09
N LEU A 241 11.02 -11.34 14.00
CA LEU A 241 9.56 -11.51 14.04
C LEU A 241 9.07 -11.52 15.48
#